data_4e568b48379db8bac7183cfc38f99ec6
#
_entry.id   4e568b48379db8bac7183cfc38f99ec6
#
_cell.length_a   1.000
_cell.length_b   1.000
_cell.length_c   1.000
_cell.angle_alpha   90.00
_cell.angle_beta   90.00
_cell.angle_gamma   90.00
#
_symmetry.space_group_name_H-M   'P 1'
#
loop_
_entity.id
_entity.type
_entity.pdbx_description
1 polymer ?
#
loop_
_entity_poly.entity_id
_entity_poly.type
_entity_poly.pdbx_seq_one_letter_code
_entity_poly.pdbx_strand_id
1 'polypeptide(L)'
;MAQRERLAPRAPLILDSCCGVGESSIALALSFPDHYVIGVDQSAARLGKNAKGSGLPPNLDLVRADLVDFWRLMLDTGIRPDRHYLLYPNPWPKIGHLSRRWHGHPIFPAMLALGGVLECRSNWRIYIEEFCFAIEYLKQGVAVCQSYMPEEVLTPFERKYLNSGHPLFRCVIEH
;
A
#
# COMPACT_ATOMS: atom_id res chain seq x y z
N MET A 1 -4.52 11.00 12.78
CA MET A 1 -3.53 12.04 13.13
C MET A 1 -3.49 12.28 14.64
N ALA A 2 -4.59 12.71 15.28
CA ALA A 2 -4.61 12.97 16.75
C ALA A 2 -4.25 11.75 17.63
N GLN A 3 -4.52 10.53 17.19
CA GLN A 3 -4.20 9.30 17.92
C GLN A 3 -2.70 8.96 17.81
N ARG A 4 -2.07 9.19 16.66
CA ARG A 4 -0.63 9.06 16.48
C ARG A 4 0.14 9.98 17.44
N GLU A 5 -0.27 11.25 17.54
CA GLU A 5 0.36 12.22 18.44
C GLU A 5 0.26 11.84 19.92
N ARG A 6 -0.82 11.14 20.31
CA ARG A 6 -1.01 10.66 21.70
C ARG A 6 -0.17 9.44 22.03
N LEU A 7 0.00 8.50 21.09
CA LEU A 7 0.65 7.21 21.35
C LEU A 7 2.17 7.25 21.08
N ALA A 8 2.60 7.94 20.02
CA ALA A 8 4.01 8.07 19.65
C ALA A 8 4.21 9.25 18.68
N PRO A 9 4.37 10.49 19.17
CA PRO A 9 4.44 11.69 18.31
C PRO A 9 5.56 11.65 17.26
N ARG A 10 6.56 10.80 17.46
CA ARG A 10 7.72 10.64 16.57
C ARG A 10 7.83 9.27 15.92
N ALA A 11 6.84 8.40 16.08
CA ALA A 11 6.86 7.09 15.46
C ALA A 11 6.92 7.23 13.93
N PRO A 12 7.80 6.49 13.23
CA PRO A 12 7.79 6.43 11.79
C PRO A 12 6.45 5.90 11.28
N LEU A 13 6.04 6.34 10.09
CA LEU A 13 4.72 6.06 9.53
C LEU A 13 4.80 4.95 8.48
N ILE A 14 3.93 3.96 8.60
CA ILE A 14 3.62 3.01 7.52
C ILE A 14 2.29 3.38 6.91
N LEU A 15 2.25 3.55 5.59
CA LEU A 15 1.03 3.75 4.82
C LEU A 15 0.69 2.46 4.07
N ASP A 16 -0.49 1.90 4.33
CA ASP A 16 -1.06 0.75 3.60
C ASP A 16 -2.20 1.25 2.71
N SER A 17 -1.89 1.49 1.45
CA SER A 17 -2.81 2.03 0.46
C SER A 17 -3.63 0.93 -0.21
N CYS A 18 -4.95 1.12 -0.34
CA CYS A 18 -5.91 0.11 -0.79
C CYS A 18 -6.01 -1.08 0.18
N CYS A 19 -5.95 -0.85 1.48
CA CYS A 19 -5.87 -1.89 2.52
C CYS A 19 -7.08 -2.85 2.55
N GLY A 20 -8.13 -2.57 1.81
CA GLY A 20 -9.30 -3.43 1.70
C GLY A 20 -10.02 -3.60 3.03
N VAL A 21 -9.99 -4.83 3.57
CA VAL A 21 -10.58 -5.14 4.88
C VAL A 21 -9.65 -4.80 6.05
N GLY A 22 -8.42 -4.34 5.79
CA GLY A 22 -7.46 -3.95 6.81
C GLY A 22 -6.63 -5.11 7.39
N GLU A 23 -6.71 -6.32 6.81
CA GLU A 23 -5.94 -7.47 7.30
C GLU A 23 -4.42 -7.22 7.18
N SER A 24 -3.97 -6.66 6.04
CA SER A 24 -2.58 -6.24 5.85
C SER A 24 -2.14 -5.17 6.84
N SER A 25 -3.00 -4.17 7.08
CA SER A 25 -2.69 -3.09 8.03
C SER A 25 -2.52 -3.63 9.45
N ILE A 26 -3.36 -4.61 9.86
CA ILE A 26 -3.23 -5.28 11.17
C ILE A 26 -1.92 -6.06 11.24
N ALA A 27 -1.59 -6.86 10.20
CA ALA A 27 -0.34 -7.61 10.16
C ALA A 27 0.88 -6.67 10.23
N LEU A 28 0.88 -5.59 9.45
CA LEU A 28 1.95 -4.58 9.49
C LEU A 28 2.08 -3.92 10.88
N ALA A 29 0.97 -3.59 11.54
CA ALA A 29 1.00 -2.99 12.86
C ALA A 29 1.60 -3.93 13.93
N LEU A 30 1.35 -5.23 13.80
CA LEU A 30 1.93 -6.25 14.69
C LEU A 30 3.40 -6.51 14.39
N SER A 31 3.80 -6.53 13.10
CA SER A 31 5.18 -6.77 12.66
C SER A 31 6.10 -5.56 12.90
N PHE A 32 5.53 -4.35 12.96
CA PHE A 32 6.27 -3.10 13.17
C PHE A 32 5.74 -2.33 14.41
N PRO A 33 5.97 -2.84 15.63
CA PRO A 33 5.40 -2.24 16.84
C PRO A 33 5.88 -0.80 17.12
N ASP A 34 7.06 -0.41 16.60
CA ASP A 34 7.62 0.94 16.75
C ASP A 34 7.12 1.94 15.68
N HIS A 35 6.33 1.48 14.71
CA HIS A 35 5.74 2.30 13.67
C HIS A 35 4.26 2.57 13.97
N TYR A 36 3.77 3.68 13.43
CA TYR A 36 2.33 3.92 13.35
C TYR A 36 1.82 3.55 11.96
N VAL A 37 0.78 2.74 11.88
CA VAL A 37 0.22 2.25 10.61
C VAL A 37 -1.07 2.99 10.29
N ILE A 38 -1.21 3.46 9.05
CA ILE A 38 -2.47 3.99 8.52
C ILE A 38 -2.86 3.15 7.33
N GLY A 39 -3.95 2.38 7.48
CA GLY A 39 -4.60 1.67 6.38
C GLY A 39 -5.68 2.53 5.74
N VAL A 40 -5.62 2.73 4.43
CA VAL A 40 -6.57 3.57 3.69
C VAL A 40 -7.30 2.77 2.63
N ASP A 41 -8.62 2.82 2.64
CA ASP A 41 -9.49 2.27 1.58
C ASP A 41 -10.73 3.14 1.39
N GLN A 42 -11.23 3.26 0.15
CA GLN A 42 -12.45 4.02 -0.15
C GLN A 42 -13.74 3.33 0.28
N SER A 43 -13.72 2.00 0.48
CA SER A 43 -14.90 1.19 0.73
C SER A 43 -15.22 1.05 2.21
N ALA A 44 -16.25 1.76 2.68
CA ALA A 44 -16.78 1.61 4.04
C ALA A 44 -17.19 0.15 4.35
N ALA A 45 -17.74 -0.56 3.35
CA ALA A 45 -18.17 -1.94 3.53
C ALA A 45 -17.00 -2.92 3.76
N ARG A 46 -15.84 -2.64 3.17
CA ARG A 46 -14.61 -3.43 3.40
C ARG A 46 -14.03 -3.14 4.79
N LEU A 47 -13.80 -1.88 5.09
CA LEU A 47 -13.23 -1.45 6.38
C LEU A 47 -14.10 -1.89 7.58
N GLY A 48 -15.42 -1.86 7.43
CA GLY A 48 -16.37 -2.26 8.47
C GLY A 48 -16.35 -3.75 8.84
N LYS A 49 -15.69 -4.61 8.06
CA LYS A 49 -15.60 -6.04 8.37
C LYS A 49 -14.73 -6.33 9.59
N ASN A 50 -13.61 -5.65 9.72
CA ASN A 50 -12.67 -5.84 10.83
C ASN A 50 -12.86 -4.84 11.99
N ALA A 51 -13.62 -3.75 11.76
CA ALA A 51 -13.96 -2.80 12.84
C ALA A 51 -14.88 -3.40 13.92
N LYS A 52 -15.48 -4.57 13.69
CA LYS A 52 -16.41 -5.26 14.59
C LYS A 52 -15.78 -6.38 15.43
N GLY A 53 -14.47 -6.64 15.26
CA GLY A 53 -13.75 -7.68 16.01
C GLY A 53 -13.07 -7.17 17.28
N SER A 54 -12.31 -8.03 17.95
CA SER A 54 -11.41 -7.68 19.04
C SER A 54 -10.48 -6.53 18.60
N GLY A 55 -10.52 -5.40 19.27
CA GLY A 55 -9.95 -4.10 18.95
C GLY A 55 -8.70 -4.08 18.06
N LEU A 56 -8.56 -3.03 17.25
CA LEU A 56 -7.39 -2.82 16.42
C LEU A 56 -6.13 -2.66 17.28
N PRO A 57 -4.94 -3.02 16.78
CA PRO A 57 -3.67 -2.68 17.41
C PRO A 57 -3.60 -1.20 17.77
N PRO A 58 -2.99 -0.82 18.90
CA PRO A 58 -2.97 0.57 19.39
C PRO A 58 -2.22 1.52 18.44
N ASN A 59 -1.33 0.98 17.60
CA ASN A 59 -0.53 1.71 16.61
C ASN A 59 -1.15 1.67 15.21
N LEU A 60 -2.46 1.43 15.06
CA LEU A 60 -3.16 1.32 13.78
C LEU A 60 -4.41 2.21 13.73
N ASP A 61 -4.52 2.97 12.64
CA ASP A 61 -5.79 3.57 12.21
C ASP A 61 -6.22 3.02 10.84
N LEU A 62 -7.52 2.73 10.70
CA LEU A 62 -8.15 2.44 9.41
C LEU A 62 -8.98 3.65 8.97
N VAL A 63 -8.64 4.23 7.84
CA VAL A 63 -9.20 5.48 7.34
C VAL A 63 -9.97 5.23 6.05
N ARG A 64 -11.23 5.70 6.01
CA ARG A 64 -11.99 5.74 4.77
C ARG A 64 -11.66 7.03 4.01
N ALA A 65 -10.98 6.93 2.88
CA ALA A 65 -10.69 8.06 2.02
C ALA A 65 -10.52 7.64 0.56
N ASP A 66 -10.66 8.59 -0.35
CA ASP A 66 -10.12 8.49 -1.69
C ASP A 66 -8.59 8.65 -1.64
N LEU A 67 -7.85 7.74 -2.26
CA LEU A 67 -6.38 7.74 -2.20
C LEU A 67 -5.76 8.91 -2.97
N VAL A 68 -6.41 9.38 -4.03
CA VAL A 68 -5.93 10.55 -4.79
C VAL A 68 -5.87 11.78 -3.89
N ASP A 69 -6.95 12.01 -3.14
CA ASP A 69 -7.05 13.13 -2.21
C ASP A 69 -6.15 12.91 -0.98
N PHE A 70 -6.09 11.67 -0.49
CA PHE A 70 -5.28 11.34 0.69
C PHE A 70 -3.79 11.57 0.45
N TRP A 71 -3.25 11.10 -0.69
CA TRP A 71 -1.83 11.32 -1.04
C TRP A 71 -1.51 12.80 -1.27
N ARG A 72 -2.41 13.56 -1.91
CA ARG A 72 -2.23 15.02 -2.05
C ARG A 72 -2.19 15.71 -0.70
N LEU A 73 -3.12 15.38 0.18
CA LEU A 73 -3.17 15.96 1.52
C LEU A 73 -1.90 15.64 2.33
N MET A 74 -1.37 14.42 2.22
CA MET A 74 -0.10 14.06 2.86
C MET A 74 1.05 14.92 2.34
N LEU A 75 1.14 15.13 1.00
CA LEU A 75 2.15 15.98 0.39
C LEU A 75 2.02 17.43 0.87
N ASP A 76 0.83 18.00 0.83
CA ASP A 76 0.55 19.38 1.21
C ASP A 76 0.87 19.66 2.69
N THR A 77 0.64 18.66 3.54
CA THR A 77 0.92 18.75 4.98
C THR A 77 2.34 18.34 5.36
N GLY A 78 3.17 17.94 4.38
CA GLY A 78 4.55 17.51 4.62
C GLY A 78 4.68 16.15 5.33
N ILE A 79 3.59 15.38 5.44
CA ILE A 79 3.63 14.06 6.06
C ILE A 79 4.23 13.07 5.06
N ARG A 80 5.27 12.36 5.49
CA ARG A 80 5.97 11.35 4.69
C ARG A 80 5.90 9.99 5.39
N PRO A 81 5.56 8.91 4.68
CA PRO A 81 5.70 7.56 5.22
C PRO A 81 7.16 7.13 5.18
N ASP A 82 7.58 6.36 6.17
CA ASP A 82 8.83 5.60 6.16
C ASP A 82 8.70 4.41 5.20
N ARG A 83 7.52 3.77 5.22
CA ARG A 83 7.15 2.68 4.32
C ARG A 83 5.78 2.91 3.71
N HIS A 84 5.65 2.63 2.42
CA HIS A 84 4.40 2.74 1.69
C HIS A 84 4.11 1.42 0.97
N TYR A 85 3.04 0.76 1.35
CA TYR A 85 2.60 -0.50 0.76
C TYR A 85 1.42 -0.29 -0.19
N LEU A 86 1.50 -0.94 -1.36
CA LEU A 86 0.44 -1.04 -2.35
C LEU A 86 0.25 -2.51 -2.70
N LEU A 87 -0.56 -3.21 -1.90
CA LEU A 87 -0.65 -4.67 -1.92
C LEU A 87 -1.85 -5.14 -2.74
N TYR A 88 -1.57 -5.84 -3.85
CA TYR A 88 -2.57 -6.43 -4.75
C TYR A 88 -3.66 -5.44 -5.20
N PRO A 89 -3.28 -4.26 -5.73
CA PRO A 89 -4.24 -3.30 -6.26
C PRO A 89 -5.05 -3.94 -7.40
N ASN A 90 -6.25 -3.38 -7.66
CA ASN A 90 -7.06 -3.88 -8.76
C ASN A 90 -6.27 -3.78 -10.08
N PRO A 91 -6.05 -4.88 -10.79
CA PRO A 91 -5.16 -4.92 -11.95
C PRO A 91 -5.75 -4.28 -13.21
N TRP A 92 -7.08 -4.06 -13.27
CA TRP A 92 -7.75 -3.48 -14.42
C TRP A 92 -7.28 -4.07 -15.76
N PRO A 93 -7.59 -5.36 -16.08
CA PRO A 93 -6.95 -6.13 -17.15
C PRO A 93 -7.20 -5.60 -18.56
N LYS A 94 -8.28 -4.85 -18.79
CA LYS A 94 -8.63 -4.33 -20.11
C LYS A 94 -7.73 -3.15 -20.48
N ILE A 95 -7.23 -3.12 -21.74
CA ILE A 95 -6.40 -2.03 -22.28
C ILE A 95 -7.05 -0.65 -22.08
N GLY A 96 -8.35 -0.52 -22.33
CA GLY A 96 -9.09 0.72 -22.11
C GLY A 96 -9.16 1.21 -20.64
N HIS A 97 -8.65 0.41 -19.71
CA HIS A 97 -8.59 0.76 -18.28
C HIS A 97 -7.18 1.08 -17.78
N LEU A 98 -6.22 1.27 -18.67
CA LEU A 98 -4.83 1.53 -18.28
C LEU A 98 -4.71 2.73 -17.33
N SER A 99 -5.45 3.82 -17.59
CA SER A 99 -5.49 5.00 -16.73
C SER A 99 -6.10 4.78 -15.32
N ARG A 100 -6.69 3.61 -15.07
CA ARG A 100 -7.19 3.22 -13.75
C ARG A 100 -6.15 2.44 -12.93
N ARG A 101 -5.09 1.93 -13.55
CA ARG A 101 -3.95 1.37 -12.84
C ARG A 101 -3.16 2.51 -12.21
N TRP A 102 -2.66 2.33 -11.01
CA TRP A 102 -1.98 3.42 -10.30
C TRP A 102 -0.80 4.00 -11.08
N HIS A 103 0.01 3.16 -11.73
CA HIS A 103 1.15 3.60 -12.56
C HIS A 103 0.71 4.28 -13.88
N GLY A 104 -0.52 4.11 -14.32
CA GLY A 104 -1.13 4.82 -15.45
C GLY A 104 -2.00 6.02 -15.05
N HIS A 105 -2.22 6.24 -13.75
CA HIS A 105 -3.05 7.31 -13.24
C HIS A 105 -2.25 8.62 -13.08
N PRO A 106 -2.84 9.80 -13.38
CA PRO A 106 -2.15 11.11 -13.23
C PRO A 106 -1.61 11.39 -11.82
N ILE A 107 -2.12 10.72 -10.78
CA ILE A 107 -1.65 10.85 -9.40
C ILE A 107 -0.32 10.14 -9.13
N PHE A 108 0.15 9.28 -10.02
CA PHE A 108 1.31 8.44 -9.80
C PHE A 108 2.58 9.20 -9.38
N PRO A 109 2.94 10.34 -10.04
CA PRO A 109 4.08 11.14 -9.60
C PRO A 109 3.94 11.67 -8.17
N ALA A 110 2.72 12.05 -7.76
CA ALA A 110 2.46 12.52 -6.40
C ALA A 110 2.58 11.37 -5.38
N MET A 111 2.12 10.17 -5.73
CA MET A 111 2.30 8.97 -4.91
C MET A 111 3.80 8.67 -4.68
N LEU A 112 4.63 8.74 -5.74
CA LEU A 112 6.08 8.54 -5.63
C LEU A 112 6.75 9.64 -4.80
N ALA A 113 6.29 10.88 -4.91
CA ALA A 113 6.82 12.02 -4.15
C ALA A 113 6.56 11.93 -2.64
N LEU A 114 5.74 10.98 -2.16
CA LEU A 114 5.61 10.71 -0.72
C LEU A 114 6.93 10.17 -0.13
N GLY A 115 7.76 9.52 -0.94
CA GLY A 115 9.06 9.00 -0.51
C GLY A 115 8.96 7.77 0.38
N GLY A 116 10.09 7.45 1.05
CA GLY A 116 10.23 6.26 1.87
C GLY A 116 10.44 4.98 1.04
N VAL A 117 10.31 3.83 1.68
CA VAL A 117 10.36 2.53 0.99
C VAL A 117 8.99 2.21 0.42
N LEU A 118 8.83 2.31 -0.89
CA LEU A 118 7.58 1.92 -1.58
C LEU A 118 7.67 0.46 -2.03
N GLU A 119 6.69 -0.35 -1.63
CA GLU A 119 6.55 -1.73 -2.07
C GLU A 119 5.19 -1.97 -2.73
N CYS A 120 5.21 -2.36 -4.01
CA CYS A 120 4.02 -2.80 -4.75
C CYS A 120 4.08 -4.31 -4.98
N ARG A 121 2.99 -5.04 -4.66
CA ARG A 121 2.86 -6.49 -4.87
C ARG A 121 1.69 -6.84 -5.75
N SER A 122 1.85 -7.87 -6.61
CA SER A 122 0.78 -8.44 -7.43
C SER A 122 1.09 -9.88 -7.81
N ASN A 123 0.05 -10.67 -8.11
CA ASN A 123 0.21 -11.95 -8.81
C ASN A 123 0.30 -11.76 -10.35
N TRP A 124 0.15 -10.53 -10.81
CA TRP A 124 0.21 -10.16 -12.23
C TRP A 124 1.57 -9.56 -12.54
N ARG A 125 2.44 -10.34 -13.17
CA ARG A 125 3.79 -9.92 -13.55
C ARG A 125 3.79 -8.65 -14.39
N ILE A 126 2.93 -8.58 -15.39
CA ILE A 126 2.82 -7.41 -16.28
C ILE A 126 2.48 -6.12 -15.49
N TYR A 127 1.64 -6.21 -14.44
CA TYR A 127 1.32 -5.06 -13.61
C TYR A 127 2.57 -4.51 -12.91
N ILE A 128 3.42 -5.37 -12.38
CA ILE A 128 4.65 -4.98 -11.69
C ILE A 128 5.70 -4.48 -12.69
N GLU A 129 5.82 -5.12 -13.87
CA GLU A 129 6.72 -4.65 -14.94
C GLU A 129 6.33 -3.25 -15.43
N GLU A 130 5.04 -2.99 -15.67
CA GLU A 130 4.53 -1.66 -16.04
C GLU A 130 4.75 -0.64 -14.90
N PHE A 131 4.60 -1.06 -13.66
CA PHE A 131 4.85 -0.21 -12.49
C PHE A 131 6.32 0.20 -12.40
N CYS A 132 7.25 -0.75 -12.56
CA CYS A 132 8.69 -0.48 -12.61
C CYS A 132 9.04 0.45 -13.78
N PHE A 133 8.53 0.16 -14.98
CA PHE A 133 8.75 0.99 -16.16
C PHE A 133 8.30 2.44 -15.94
N ALA A 134 7.14 2.65 -15.31
CA ALA A 134 6.63 4.00 -15.04
C ALA A 134 7.53 4.77 -14.05
N ILE A 135 8.09 4.08 -13.03
CA ILE A 135 9.05 4.67 -12.10
C ILE A 135 10.32 5.14 -12.83
N GLU A 136 10.89 4.28 -13.66
CA GLU A 136 12.09 4.58 -14.45
C GLU A 136 11.84 5.70 -15.48
N TYR A 137 10.69 5.66 -16.14
CA TYR A 137 10.28 6.71 -17.09
C TYR A 137 10.20 8.09 -16.42
N LEU A 138 9.70 8.14 -15.18
CA LEU A 138 9.65 9.37 -14.37
C LEU A 138 10.99 9.72 -13.72
N LYS A 139 12.05 8.93 -13.95
CA LYS A 139 13.39 9.12 -13.38
C LYS A 139 13.39 9.16 -11.83
N GLN A 140 12.52 8.36 -11.23
CA GLN A 140 12.37 8.27 -9.77
C GLN A 140 13.22 7.13 -9.15
N GLY A 141 14.13 6.54 -9.90
CA GLY A 141 15.04 5.50 -9.46
C GLY A 141 15.05 4.29 -10.39
N VAL A 142 15.84 3.28 -10.04
CA VAL A 142 15.87 1.98 -10.71
C VAL A 142 14.90 1.04 -10.00
N ALA A 143 13.95 0.50 -10.75
CA ALA A 143 12.93 -0.38 -10.23
C ALA A 143 12.97 -1.74 -10.93
N VAL A 144 12.93 -2.82 -10.18
CA VAL A 144 13.01 -4.19 -10.72
C VAL A 144 11.80 -5.01 -10.32
N CYS A 145 11.19 -5.66 -11.31
CA CYS A 145 10.16 -6.68 -11.06
C CYS A 145 10.83 -7.95 -10.56
N GLN A 146 10.56 -8.32 -9.31
CA GLN A 146 11.11 -9.51 -8.66
C GLN A 146 10.01 -10.53 -8.41
N SER A 147 10.27 -11.81 -8.76
CA SER A 147 9.50 -12.91 -8.19
C SER A 147 9.91 -13.07 -6.72
N TYR A 148 8.94 -13.31 -5.83
CA TYR A 148 9.22 -13.46 -4.42
C TYR A 148 8.32 -14.50 -3.74
N MET A 149 8.77 -15.00 -2.61
CA MET A 149 7.99 -15.79 -1.68
C MET A 149 7.88 -14.98 -0.37
N PRO A 150 6.67 -14.63 0.08
CA PRO A 150 6.53 -13.87 1.32
C PRO A 150 6.95 -14.71 2.52
N GLU A 151 7.71 -14.12 3.42
CA GLU A 151 8.02 -14.71 4.73
C GLU A 151 6.78 -14.72 5.63
N GLU A 152 5.97 -13.67 5.50
CA GLU A 152 4.69 -13.51 6.19
C GLU A 152 3.61 -13.11 5.19
N VAL A 153 2.45 -13.78 5.30
CA VAL A 153 1.29 -13.51 4.44
C VAL A 153 0.51 -12.32 4.98
N LEU A 154 0.57 -11.20 4.28
CA LEU A 154 -0.04 -9.94 4.71
C LEU A 154 -1.50 -9.79 4.29
N THR A 155 -1.92 -10.40 3.18
CA THR A 155 -3.26 -10.18 2.62
C THR A 155 -4.02 -11.48 2.35
N PRO A 156 -5.37 -11.44 2.34
CA PRO A 156 -6.18 -12.59 1.89
C PRO A 156 -5.87 -12.99 0.44
N PHE A 157 -5.52 -12.01 -0.41
CA PHE A 157 -5.16 -12.27 -1.82
C PHE A 157 -3.85 -13.05 -1.92
N GLU A 158 -2.84 -12.66 -1.15
CA GLU A 158 -1.56 -13.34 -1.09
C GLU A 158 -1.73 -14.80 -0.66
N ARG A 159 -2.49 -15.03 0.42
CA ARG A 159 -2.86 -16.38 0.88
C ARG A 159 -3.56 -17.20 -0.20
N LYS A 160 -4.54 -16.60 -0.87
CA LYS A 160 -5.27 -17.25 -1.97
C LYS A 160 -4.33 -17.66 -3.10
N TYR A 161 -3.45 -16.76 -3.53
CA TYR A 161 -2.57 -17.01 -4.67
C TYR A 161 -1.51 -18.05 -4.35
N LEU A 162 -0.92 -18.00 -3.16
CA LEU A 162 0.01 -19.03 -2.69
C LEU A 162 -0.63 -20.42 -2.66
N ASN A 163 -1.83 -20.51 -2.08
CA ASN A 163 -2.57 -21.78 -2.01
C ASN A 163 -2.95 -22.34 -3.40
N SER A 164 -3.06 -21.47 -4.39
CA SER A 164 -3.37 -21.84 -5.79
C SER A 164 -2.12 -22.05 -6.65
N GLY A 165 -0.91 -21.96 -6.08
CA GLY A 165 0.36 -22.11 -6.81
C GLY A 165 0.66 -20.98 -7.79
N HIS A 166 0.02 -19.82 -7.64
CA HIS A 166 0.31 -18.66 -8.47
C HIS A 166 1.64 -18.00 -8.06
N PRO A 167 2.49 -17.62 -9.02
CA PRO A 167 3.67 -16.82 -8.71
C PRO A 167 3.29 -15.43 -8.22
N LEU A 168 4.10 -14.90 -7.32
CA LEU A 168 3.96 -13.55 -6.79
C LEU A 168 5.13 -12.68 -7.24
N PHE A 169 4.82 -11.43 -7.52
CA PHE A 169 5.79 -10.44 -8.00
C PHE A 169 5.71 -9.19 -7.15
N ARG A 170 6.86 -8.54 -6.97
CA ARG A 170 6.95 -7.26 -6.27
C ARG A 170 7.91 -6.31 -6.97
N CYS A 171 7.70 -5.03 -6.73
CA CYS A 171 8.62 -3.94 -6.97
C CYS A 171 8.88 -3.24 -5.63
N VAL A 172 10.13 -3.02 -5.28
CA VAL A 172 10.54 -2.26 -4.10
C VAL A 172 11.48 -1.17 -4.55
N ILE A 173 11.20 0.07 -4.15
CA ILE A 173 12.10 1.20 -4.34
C ILE A 173 12.27 1.97 -3.03
N GLU A 174 13.43 2.57 -2.87
CA GLU A 174 13.77 3.43 -1.74
C GLU A 174 14.10 4.83 -2.27
N HIS A 175 13.48 5.86 -1.69
CA HIS A 175 13.62 7.29 -2.07
C HIS A 175 14.42 8.08 -1.05
#